data_9797e3433d2829394cee391414b4aa5d
#
_entry.id   9797e3433d2829394cee391414b4aa5d
#
_cell.length_a   1.000
_cell.length_b   1.000
_cell.length_c   1.000
_cell.angle_alpha   90.00
_cell.angle_beta   90.00
_cell.angle_gamma   90.00
#
_symmetry.space_group_name_H-M   'P 1'
#
loop_
_entity.id
_entity.type
_entity.pdbx_description
1 polymer ?
#
loop_
_entity_poly.entity_id
_entity_poly.type
_entity_poly.pdbx_seq_one_letter_code
_entity_poly.pdbx_strand_id
1 'polypeptide(L)'
;MKLAGIEAYGMPAVGHGALEGHRVFCTDMTFAATVNPVVYEGGIPVFIDTDADTWNMDPAALEKAFEINPEVKVVVCAHLYGTPGKIDSLMSSSKKHGAIFVEDAAESLGATYKDVKTGSFGHYNTISFIITGSAGGCFITDSKEAAEKVRKWSTQAREAASWYQHEELGYNYCMSNVITGVVRGQFPHLEEHIA
;
A
#
# COMPACT_ATOMS: atom_id res chain seq x y z
N MET A 1 -2.21 -2.96 -2.53
CA MET A 1 -2.76 -1.59 -2.38
C MET A 1 -4.27 -1.53 -2.46
N LYS A 2 -4.93 -2.04 -3.50
CA LYS A 2 -6.40 -2.02 -3.62
C LYS A 2 -7.10 -2.50 -2.34
N LEU A 3 -6.71 -3.67 -1.81
CA LEU A 3 -7.28 -4.23 -0.60
C LEU A 3 -6.94 -3.41 0.66
N ALA A 4 -5.72 -2.88 0.75
CA ALA A 4 -5.31 -2.02 1.86
C ALA A 4 -6.10 -0.70 1.90
N GLY A 5 -6.39 -0.10 0.74
CA GLY A 5 -7.22 1.11 0.66
C GLY A 5 -8.64 0.89 1.20
N ILE A 6 -9.25 -0.24 0.88
CA ILE A 6 -10.58 -0.60 1.37
C ILE A 6 -10.58 -0.72 2.90
N GLU A 7 -9.62 -1.44 3.46
CA GLU A 7 -9.50 -1.67 4.90
C GLU A 7 -9.22 -0.36 5.66
N ALA A 8 -8.40 0.53 5.06
CA ALA A 8 -8.07 1.81 5.67
C ALA A 8 -9.28 2.69 6.00
N TYR A 9 -10.36 2.58 5.24
CA TYR A 9 -11.61 3.28 5.55
C TYR A 9 -12.50 2.57 6.58
N GLY A 10 -12.12 1.37 7.04
CA GLY A 10 -12.94 0.59 7.97
C GLY A 10 -14.31 0.21 7.40
N MET A 11 -14.46 0.31 6.08
CA MET A 11 -15.70 -0.01 5.41
C MET A 11 -15.75 -1.51 5.12
N PRO A 12 -16.88 -2.18 5.33
CA PRO A 12 -17.02 -3.55 4.88
C PRO A 12 -16.86 -3.56 3.36
N ALA A 13 -15.92 -4.33 2.86
CA ALA A 13 -15.72 -4.48 1.44
C ALA A 13 -16.90 -5.25 0.84
N VAL A 14 -17.94 -4.54 0.52
CA VAL A 14 -19.10 -5.05 -0.20
C VAL A 14 -19.04 -4.51 -1.63
N GLY A 15 -18.23 -5.17 -2.47
CA GLY A 15 -18.14 -4.84 -3.89
C GLY A 15 -17.12 -3.73 -4.23
N HIS A 16 -17.17 -3.28 -5.48
CA HIS A 16 -16.47 -2.08 -5.93
C HIS A 16 -17.10 -0.83 -5.31
N GLY A 17 -16.30 0.19 -5.01
CA GLY A 17 -16.80 1.48 -4.57
C GLY A 17 -16.62 1.76 -3.08
N ALA A 18 -15.74 1.04 -2.39
CA ALA A 18 -15.45 1.31 -0.97
C ALA A 18 -14.92 2.73 -0.72
N LEU A 19 -14.35 3.38 -1.74
CA LEU A 19 -13.86 4.76 -1.69
C LEU A 19 -14.75 5.74 -2.47
N GLU A 20 -15.98 5.36 -2.84
CA GLU A 20 -16.86 6.16 -3.69
C GLU A 20 -17.00 7.59 -3.17
N GLY A 21 -16.55 8.56 -3.98
CA GLY A 21 -16.58 9.98 -3.64
C GLY A 21 -15.59 10.46 -2.57
N HIS A 22 -14.84 9.56 -1.93
CA HIS A 22 -13.83 9.92 -0.93
C HIS A 22 -12.51 10.36 -1.58
N ARG A 23 -11.94 11.45 -1.07
CA ARG A 23 -10.60 11.89 -1.46
C ARG A 23 -9.53 11.08 -0.72
N VAL A 24 -8.44 10.78 -1.45
CA VAL A 24 -7.25 10.08 -0.93
C VAL A 24 -6.02 10.85 -1.35
N PHE A 25 -5.15 11.20 -0.42
CA PHE A 25 -3.86 11.82 -0.76
C PHE A 25 -2.90 10.77 -1.30
N CYS A 26 -2.32 11.06 -2.44
CA CYS A 26 -1.41 10.16 -3.14
C CYS A 26 -0.14 10.90 -3.55
N THR A 27 1.00 10.24 -3.51
CA THR A 27 2.23 10.73 -4.15
C THR A 27 1.95 10.97 -5.63
N ASP A 28 2.37 12.10 -6.19
CA ASP A 28 2.20 12.39 -7.62
C ASP A 28 3.29 11.74 -8.48
N MET A 29 4.54 11.73 -8.00
CA MET A 29 5.65 11.08 -8.69
C MET A 29 5.78 9.62 -8.25
N THR A 30 5.12 8.73 -8.98
CA THR A 30 5.10 7.29 -8.67
C THR A 30 4.66 6.46 -9.88
N PHE A 31 4.83 5.16 -9.80
CA PHE A 31 4.22 4.24 -10.75
C PHE A 31 2.69 4.23 -10.58
N ALA A 32 1.97 4.18 -11.70
CA ALA A 32 0.49 4.28 -11.70
C ALA A 32 -0.21 3.26 -10.77
N ALA A 33 0.41 2.13 -10.48
CA ALA A 33 -0.13 1.12 -9.58
C ALA A 33 -0.33 1.60 -8.14
N THR A 34 0.37 2.65 -7.71
CA THR A 34 0.15 3.29 -6.40
C THR A 34 -1.22 3.95 -6.32
N VAL A 35 -1.69 4.56 -7.40
CA VAL A 35 -2.91 5.38 -7.45
C VAL A 35 -4.11 4.65 -8.04
N ASN A 36 -3.90 3.78 -9.03
CA ASN A 36 -4.96 3.05 -9.70
C ASN A 36 -5.96 2.37 -8.74
N PRO A 37 -5.53 1.73 -7.62
CA PRO A 37 -6.46 1.12 -6.68
C PRO A 37 -7.44 2.10 -6.04
N VAL A 38 -7.05 3.36 -5.85
CA VAL A 38 -7.95 4.41 -5.36
C VAL A 38 -9.09 4.63 -6.37
N VAL A 39 -8.73 4.76 -7.64
CA VAL A 39 -9.72 4.96 -8.73
C VAL A 39 -10.61 3.73 -8.92
N TYR A 40 -10.05 2.52 -8.83
CA TYR A 40 -10.83 1.28 -8.97
C TYR A 40 -11.90 1.12 -7.88
N GLU A 41 -11.67 1.72 -6.71
CA GLU A 41 -12.62 1.72 -5.60
C GLU A 41 -13.53 2.97 -5.58
N GLY A 42 -13.54 3.77 -6.66
CA GLY A 42 -14.39 4.97 -6.79
C GLY A 42 -13.85 6.20 -6.05
N GLY A 43 -12.64 6.13 -5.50
CA GLY A 43 -12.00 7.24 -4.81
C GLY A 43 -11.47 8.31 -5.75
N ILE A 44 -11.26 9.50 -5.20
CA ILE A 44 -10.73 10.66 -5.90
C ILE A 44 -9.30 10.88 -5.43
N PRO A 45 -8.27 10.55 -6.25
CA PRO A 45 -6.90 10.83 -5.88
C PRO A 45 -6.65 12.35 -5.87
N VAL A 46 -6.02 12.80 -4.81
CA VAL A 46 -5.49 14.16 -4.68
C VAL A 46 -3.99 14.03 -4.60
N PHE A 47 -3.31 14.54 -5.61
CA PHE A 47 -1.88 14.41 -5.73
C PHE A 47 -1.16 15.42 -4.84
N ILE A 48 -0.16 14.92 -4.11
CA ILE A 48 0.70 15.70 -3.23
C ILE A 48 2.07 15.80 -3.89
N ASP A 49 2.55 17.02 -4.04
CA ASP A 49 3.81 17.35 -4.71
C ASP A 49 5.02 16.68 -4.05
N THR A 50 6.10 16.60 -4.79
CA THR A 50 7.34 15.97 -4.36
C THR A 50 8.27 16.94 -3.66
N ASP A 51 9.03 16.39 -2.72
CA ASP A 51 10.19 17.00 -2.08
C ASP A 51 11.41 16.95 -3.02
N ALA A 52 12.10 18.06 -3.19
CA ALA A 52 13.24 18.18 -4.07
C ALA A 52 14.46 17.31 -3.67
N ASP A 53 14.58 16.94 -2.39
CA ASP A 53 15.71 16.16 -1.90
C ASP A 53 15.53 14.65 -2.15
N THR A 54 14.30 14.14 -1.96
CA THR A 54 14.01 12.71 -2.00
C THR A 54 13.20 12.28 -3.20
N TRP A 55 12.57 13.21 -3.90
CA TRP A 55 11.62 12.98 -5.00
C TRP A 55 10.37 12.20 -4.57
N ASN A 56 10.14 12.10 -3.28
CA ASN A 56 8.95 11.51 -2.70
C ASN A 56 8.02 12.59 -2.14
N MET A 57 6.87 12.20 -1.61
CA MET A 57 5.86 13.12 -1.08
C MET A 57 6.47 14.18 -0.15
N ASP A 58 6.20 15.47 -0.42
CA ASP A 58 6.65 16.56 0.44
C ASP A 58 5.75 16.67 1.69
N PRO A 59 6.34 16.58 2.91
CA PRO A 59 5.58 16.75 4.15
C PRO A 59 4.89 18.12 4.28
N ALA A 60 5.49 19.20 3.73
CA ALA A 60 4.90 20.52 3.79
C ALA A 60 3.68 20.65 2.85
N ALA A 61 3.77 20.05 1.65
CA ALA A 61 2.65 19.96 0.73
C ALA A 61 1.52 19.10 1.32
N LEU A 62 1.85 17.98 1.99
CA LEU A 62 0.87 17.13 2.67
C LEU A 62 0.13 17.90 3.78
N GLU A 63 0.85 18.64 4.62
CA GLU A 63 0.21 19.42 5.70
C GLU A 63 -0.74 20.48 5.12
N LYS A 64 -0.32 21.18 4.06
CA LYS A 64 -1.19 22.15 3.36
C LYS A 64 -2.41 21.48 2.71
N ALA A 65 -2.25 20.27 2.20
CA ALA A 65 -3.35 19.51 1.63
C ALA A 65 -4.41 19.16 2.67
N PHE A 66 -4.01 18.81 3.90
CA PHE A 66 -4.92 18.60 5.03
C PHE A 66 -5.65 19.88 5.46
N GLU A 67 -5.01 21.05 5.37
CA GLU A 67 -5.70 22.34 5.63
C GLU A 67 -6.83 22.59 4.62
N ILE A 68 -6.65 22.17 3.37
CA ILE A 68 -7.62 22.37 2.28
C ILE A 68 -8.70 21.28 2.30
N ASN A 69 -8.34 20.04 2.65
CA ASN A 69 -9.22 18.87 2.63
C ASN A 69 -9.13 18.12 3.98
N PRO A 70 -9.67 18.67 5.06
CA PRO A 70 -9.55 18.10 6.42
C PRO A 70 -10.32 16.79 6.61
N GLU A 71 -11.22 16.48 5.68
CA GLU A 71 -11.99 15.23 5.67
C GLU A 71 -11.19 14.01 5.23
N VAL A 72 -10.05 14.21 4.59
CA VAL A 72 -9.23 13.09 4.06
C VAL A 72 -8.69 12.22 5.19
N LYS A 73 -8.86 10.91 5.05
CA LYS A 73 -8.49 9.91 6.07
C LYS A 73 -7.50 8.86 5.57
N VAL A 74 -7.03 8.96 4.34
CA VAL A 74 -6.03 8.04 3.80
C VAL A 74 -4.95 8.80 3.04
N VAL A 75 -3.72 8.48 3.35
CA VAL A 75 -2.51 8.93 2.65
C VAL A 75 -1.81 7.71 2.07
N VAL A 76 -1.56 7.70 0.78
CA VAL A 76 -0.80 6.66 0.09
C VAL A 76 0.54 7.25 -0.36
N CYS A 77 1.61 6.79 0.24
CA CYS A 77 2.96 7.27 -0.03
C CYS A 77 3.80 6.15 -0.65
N ALA A 78 4.37 6.42 -1.82
CA ALA A 78 5.37 5.54 -2.44
C ALA A 78 6.79 5.99 -2.06
N HIS A 79 7.73 5.04 -2.14
CA HIS A 79 9.17 5.26 -1.99
C HIS A 79 9.84 5.01 -3.34
N LEU A 80 9.93 6.07 -4.14
CA LEU A 80 10.37 6.00 -5.53
C LEU A 80 11.85 5.61 -5.64
N TYR A 81 12.15 4.70 -6.56
CA TYR A 81 13.51 4.27 -6.91
C TYR A 81 14.39 3.82 -5.73
N GLY A 82 13.77 3.25 -4.69
CA GLY A 82 14.49 2.76 -3.53
C GLY A 82 14.86 3.85 -2.51
N THR A 83 14.51 5.10 -2.75
CA THR A 83 14.76 6.21 -1.83
C THR A 83 13.58 6.38 -0.88
N PRO A 84 13.75 6.21 0.44
CA PRO A 84 12.69 6.50 1.39
C PRO A 84 12.37 8.00 1.44
N GLY A 85 11.09 8.34 1.51
CA GLY A 85 10.65 9.71 1.79
C GLY A 85 10.95 10.13 3.24
N LYS A 86 10.57 11.34 3.61
CA LYS A 86 10.69 11.87 4.99
C LYS A 86 9.60 11.24 5.89
N ILE A 87 9.69 9.93 6.11
CA ILE A 87 8.65 9.06 6.70
C ILE A 87 8.13 9.59 8.04
N ASP A 88 9.03 9.98 8.97
CA ASP A 88 8.62 10.48 10.29
C ASP A 88 7.69 11.68 10.20
N SER A 89 8.02 12.62 9.29
CA SER A 89 7.23 13.83 9.09
C SER A 89 5.88 13.51 8.46
N LEU A 90 5.85 12.64 7.45
CA LEU A 90 4.63 12.20 6.78
C LEU A 90 3.69 11.45 7.72
N MET A 91 4.24 10.52 8.52
CA MET A 91 3.47 9.79 9.53
C MET A 91 2.96 10.69 10.65
N SER A 92 3.79 11.64 11.11
CA SER A 92 3.38 12.62 12.13
C SER A 92 2.23 13.47 11.64
N SER A 93 2.28 13.98 10.41
CA SER A 93 1.20 14.74 9.78
C SER A 93 -0.06 13.90 9.65
N SER A 94 0.05 12.68 9.10
CA SER A 94 -1.08 11.76 8.98
C SER A 94 -1.75 11.47 10.33
N LYS A 95 -0.95 11.18 11.36
CA LYS A 95 -1.45 10.94 12.73
C LYS A 95 -2.14 12.16 13.33
N LYS A 96 -1.57 13.36 13.15
CA LYS A 96 -2.15 14.64 13.62
C LYS A 96 -3.57 14.86 13.08
N HIS A 97 -3.80 14.48 11.81
CA HIS A 97 -5.08 14.63 11.13
C HIS A 97 -5.99 13.38 11.22
N GLY A 98 -5.56 12.35 11.96
CA GLY A 98 -6.31 11.11 12.12
C GLY A 98 -6.46 10.33 10.82
N ALA A 99 -5.46 10.40 9.95
CA ALA A 99 -5.42 9.69 8.68
C ALA A 99 -4.58 8.40 8.78
N ILE A 100 -5.02 7.38 8.07
CA ILE A 100 -4.30 6.12 7.86
C ILE A 100 -3.18 6.35 6.86
N PHE A 101 -1.97 5.91 7.20
CA PHE A 101 -0.81 5.95 6.31
C PHE A 101 -0.62 4.58 5.65
N VAL A 102 -0.69 4.56 4.33
CA VAL A 102 -0.44 3.38 3.49
C VAL A 102 0.91 3.56 2.82
N GLU A 103 1.82 2.65 3.06
CA GLU A 103 3.17 2.67 2.50
C GLU A 103 3.25 1.78 1.28
N ASP A 104 3.61 2.35 0.15
CA ASP A 104 3.95 1.63 -1.06
C ASP A 104 5.48 1.54 -1.19
N ALA A 105 6.03 0.45 -0.69
CA ALA A 105 7.44 0.13 -0.75
C ALA A 105 7.79 -0.81 -1.92
N ALA A 106 6.98 -0.78 -3.00
CA ALA A 106 7.19 -1.66 -4.15
C ALA A 106 8.57 -1.49 -4.79
N GLU A 107 9.09 -0.26 -4.82
CA GLU A 107 10.39 0.06 -5.42
C GLU A 107 11.52 0.17 -4.38
N SER A 108 11.23 -0.05 -3.09
CA SER A 108 12.20 0.14 -2.01
C SER A 108 12.44 -1.13 -1.17
N LEU A 109 12.17 -2.30 -1.72
CA LEU A 109 12.44 -3.57 -1.05
C LEU A 109 13.93 -3.67 -0.66
N GLY A 110 14.18 -3.80 0.65
CA GLY A 110 15.53 -3.84 1.22
C GLY A 110 16.09 -2.50 1.65
N ALA A 111 15.55 -1.37 1.16
CA ALA A 111 15.94 -0.04 1.62
C ALA A 111 15.61 0.17 3.11
N THR A 112 16.33 1.10 3.73
CA THR A 112 16.12 1.44 5.14
C THR A 112 15.94 2.94 5.33
N TYR A 113 15.10 3.30 6.28
CA TYR A 113 15.00 4.64 6.83
C TYR A 113 15.30 4.60 8.32
N LYS A 114 16.39 5.25 8.76
CA LYS A 114 16.87 5.20 10.16
C LYS A 114 16.99 3.76 10.68
N ASP A 115 17.66 2.91 9.90
CA ASP A 115 17.92 1.48 10.19
C ASP A 115 16.68 0.56 10.24
N VAL A 116 15.51 1.07 9.92
CA VAL A 116 14.28 0.27 9.80
C VAL A 116 13.95 0.05 8.32
N LYS A 117 13.64 -1.18 7.95
CA LYS A 117 13.30 -1.54 6.56
C LYS A 117 12.01 -0.85 6.11
N THR A 118 12.01 -0.29 4.89
CA THR A 118 10.77 0.17 4.23
C THR A 118 9.80 -0.99 4.04
N GLY A 119 8.51 -0.68 3.96
CA GLY A 119 7.43 -1.67 3.96
C GLY A 119 6.97 -2.08 5.35
N SER A 120 7.35 -1.33 6.41
CA SER A 120 6.98 -1.62 7.80
C SER A 120 6.57 -0.39 8.62
N PHE A 121 6.47 0.78 8.00
CA PHE A 121 6.15 2.03 8.70
C PHE A 121 4.65 2.34 8.72
N GLY A 122 3.95 2.06 7.63
CA GLY A 122 2.52 2.35 7.50
C GLY A 122 1.64 1.44 8.34
N HIS A 123 0.38 1.84 8.52
CA HIS A 123 -0.65 0.94 9.05
C HIS A 123 -0.85 -0.25 8.11
N TYR A 124 -0.72 0.01 6.82
CA TYR A 124 -0.76 -0.96 5.74
C TYR A 124 0.41 -0.72 4.81
N ASN A 125 1.12 -1.78 4.47
CA ASN A 125 2.32 -1.68 3.67
C ASN A 125 2.27 -2.70 2.54
N THR A 126 2.88 -2.34 1.41
CA THR A 126 3.03 -3.25 0.27
C THR A 126 4.47 -3.26 -0.19
N ILE A 127 4.96 -4.43 -0.53
CA ILE A 127 6.26 -4.63 -1.19
C ILE A 127 6.06 -5.40 -2.49
N SER A 128 6.96 -5.20 -3.44
CA SER A 128 7.01 -5.95 -4.69
C SER A 128 8.26 -6.81 -4.75
N PHE A 129 8.12 -8.01 -5.32
CA PHE A 129 9.26 -8.89 -5.58
C PHE A 129 9.87 -8.68 -6.97
N ILE A 130 9.55 -7.59 -7.65
CA ILE A 130 10.07 -7.30 -8.99
C ILE A 130 11.60 -7.20 -9.00
N ILE A 131 12.19 -6.67 -7.94
CA ILE A 131 13.65 -6.55 -7.79
C ILE A 131 14.36 -7.91 -7.73
N THR A 132 13.65 -8.97 -7.36
CA THR A 132 14.16 -10.33 -7.37
C THR A 132 14.04 -11.01 -8.75
N GLY A 133 13.65 -10.25 -9.78
CA GLY A 133 13.42 -10.76 -11.14
C GLY A 133 12.13 -11.57 -11.28
N SER A 134 11.21 -11.47 -10.32
CA SER A 134 9.94 -12.18 -10.36
C SER A 134 8.73 -11.22 -10.29
N ALA A 135 7.54 -11.76 -10.51
CA ALA A 135 6.29 -11.05 -10.29
C ALA A 135 5.77 -11.34 -8.87
N GLY A 136 4.80 -10.52 -8.39
CA GLY A 136 4.17 -10.69 -7.10
C GLY A 136 4.64 -9.71 -6.05
N GLY A 137 4.08 -9.81 -4.87
CA GLY A 137 4.36 -8.92 -3.74
C GLY A 137 3.72 -9.42 -2.46
N CYS A 138 3.88 -8.66 -1.38
CA CYS A 138 3.25 -8.92 -0.10
C CYS A 138 2.51 -7.70 0.42
N PHE A 139 1.45 -7.97 1.16
CA PHE A 139 0.81 -7.03 2.08
C PHE A 139 1.36 -7.27 3.49
N ILE A 140 1.72 -6.19 4.18
CA ILE A 140 2.33 -6.24 5.51
C ILE A 140 1.56 -5.30 6.44
N THR A 141 1.16 -5.80 7.61
CA THR A 141 0.43 -5.05 8.63
C THR A 141 0.59 -5.70 10.00
N ASP A 142 0.51 -4.91 11.06
CA ASP A 142 0.44 -5.39 12.44
C ASP A 142 -0.99 -5.81 12.85
N SER A 143 -2.00 -5.44 12.05
CA SER A 143 -3.38 -5.86 12.29
C SER A 143 -3.62 -7.28 11.80
N LYS A 144 -3.83 -8.19 12.75
CA LYS A 144 -4.22 -9.58 12.42
C LYS A 144 -5.54 -9.64 11.64
N GLU A 145 -6.51 -8.81 12.02
CA GLU A 145 -7.80 -8.73 11.38
C GLU A 145 -7.66 -8.29 9.91
N ALA A 146 -6.90 -7.21 9.65
CA ALA A 146 -6.62 -6.76 8.29
C ALA A 146 -5.90 -7.83 7.47
N ALA A 147 -4.92 -8.53 8.04
CA ALA A 147 -4.20 -9.59 7.37
C ALA A 147 -5.12 -10.77 6.98
N GLU A 148 -6.01 -11.18 7.88
CA GLU A 148 -7.02 -12.23 7.63
C GLU A 148 -8.00 -11.80 6.54
N LYS A 149 -8.47 -10.56 6.59
CA LYS A 149 -9.40 -9.99 5.61
C LYS A 149 -8.77 -9.91 4.22
N VAL A 150 -7.56 -9.37 4.10
CA VAL A 150 -6.81 -9.30 2.83
C VAL A 150 -6.56 -10.70 2.28
N ARG A 151 -6.22 -11.67 3.14
CA ARG A 151 -6.05 -13.08 2.72
C ARG A 151 -7.35 -13.65 2.16
N LYS A 152 -8.48 -13.40 2.81
CA LYS A 152 -9.80 -13.82 2.30
C LYS A 152 -10.07 -13.23 0.93
N TRP A 153 -9.92 -11.91 0.77
CA TRP A 153 -10.16 -11.24 -0.51
C TRP A 153 -9.21 -11.66 -1.63
N SER A 154 -7.94 -11.91 -1.32
CA SER A 154 -6.95 -12.35 -2.31
C SER A 154 -7.16 -13.80 -2.77
N THR A 155 -7.96 -14.57 -2.04
CA THR A 155 -8.37 -15.95 -2.36
C THR A 155 -9.84 -16.01 -2.79
N GLN A 156 -10.30 -15.03 -3.54
CA GLN A 156 -11.66 -14.97 -4.12
C GLN A 156 -12.79 -14.77 -3.10
N ALA A 157 -12.49 -14.32 -1.87
CA ALA A 157 -13.45 -14.17 -0.77
C ALA A 157 -14.31 -15.42 -0.51
N ARG A 158 -13.71 -16.61 -0.68
CA ARG A 158 -14.41 -17.87 -0.48
C ARG A 158 -14.68 -18.11 1.00
N GLU A 159 -15.93 -18.47 1.32
CA GLU A 159 -16.36 -18.86 2.66
C GLU A 159 -15.92 -20.29 3.03
N ALA A 160 -15.87 -20.57 4.32
CA ALA A 160 -15.57 -21.91 4.85
C ALA A 160 -16.80 -22.83 4.75
N ALA A 161 -17.21 -23.16 3.52
CA ALA A 161 -18.35 -24.04 3.23
C ALA A 161 -17.89 -25.26 2.41
N SER A 162 -18.70 -26.34 2.41
CA SER A 162 -18.43 -27.55 1.61
C SER A 162 -18.72 -27.34 0.12
N TRP A 163 -19.27 -26.20 -0.25
CA TRP A 163 -19.58 -25.76 -1.61
C TRP A 163 -18.95 -24.39 -1.87
N TYR A 164 -19.00 -23.89 -3.11
CA TYR A 164 -18.59 -22.53 -3.45
C TYR A 164 -19.61 -21.55 -2.92
N GLN A 165 -19.23 -20.80 -1.88
CA GLN A 165 -20.03 -19.72 -1.30
C GLN A 165 -19.19 -18.46 -1.20
N HIS A 166 -19.76 -17.34 -1.62
CA HIS A 166 -19.11 -16.03 -1.60
C HIS A 166 -20.15 -15.01 -1.11
N GLU A 167 -19.87 -14.32 -0.02
CA GLU A 167 -20.73 -13.29 0.56
C GLU A 167 -20.24 -11.88 0.20
N GLU A 168 -19.02 -11.80 -0.31
CA GLU A 168 -18.41 -10.54 -0.71
C GLU A 168 -17.53 -10.74 -1.96
N LEU A 169 -17.17 -9.63 -2.62
CA LEU A 169 -16.30 -9.67 -3.79
C LEU A 169 -14.84 -9.90 -3.37
N GLY A 170 -14.21 -10.87 -3.98
CA GLY A 170 -12.79 -11.14 -3.85
C GLY A 170 -12.09 -11.34 -5.19
N TYR A 171 -10.77 -11.47 -5.14
CA TYR A 171 -9.92 -11.55 -6.32
C TYR A 171 -8.98 -12.74 -6.22
N ASN A 172 -8.47 -13.18 -7.36
CA ASN A 172 -7.34 -14.10 -7.39
C ASN A 172 -6.03 -13.30 -7.44
N TYR A 173 -5.50 -12.98 -6.26
CA TYR A 173 -4.27 -12.23 -6.09
C TYR A 173 -3.17 -13.02 -5.38
N CYS A 174 -3.33 -14.33 -5.27
CA CYS A 174 -2.28 -15.20 -4.78
C CYS A 174 -1.19 -15.40 -5.84
N MET A 175 0.06 -15.38 -5.40
CA MET A 175 1.17 -15.80 -6.25
C MET A 175 1.03 -17.28 -6.63
N SER A 176 1.36 -17.60 -7.89
CA SER A 176 1.44 -19.00 -8.30
C SER A 176 2.60 -19.71 -7.60
N ASN A 177 2.53 -21.03 -7.52
CA ASN A 177 3.61 -21.85 -6.95
C ASN A 177 4.95 -21.65 -7.66
N VAL A 178 4.94 -21.39 -8.98
CA VAL A 178 6.15 -21.12 -9.76
C VAL A 178 6.79 -19.81 -9.29
N ILE A 179 6.01 -18.72 -9.23
CA ILE A 179 6.48 -17.41 -8.75
C ILE A 179 6.94 -17.50 -7.31
N THR A 180 6.19 -18.16 -6.44
CA THR A 180 6.58 -18.38 -5.03
C THR A 180 7.90 -19.14 -4.92
N GLY A 181 8.13 -20.12 -5.78
CA GLY A 181 9.40 -20.85 -5.85
C GLY A 181 10.57 -19.96 -6.25
N VAL A 182 10.39 -19.09 -7.26
CA VAL A 182 11.41 -18.11 -7.67
C VAL A 182 11.71 -17.14 -6.54
N VAL A 183 10.69 -16.52 -5.92
CA VAL A 183 10.87 -15.61 -4.79
C VAL A 183 11.61 -16.29 -3.64
N ARG A 184 11.21 -17.50 -3.27
CA ARG A 184 11.88 -18.28 -2.21
C ARG A 184 13.37 -18.53 -2.50
N GLY A 185 13.72 -18.75 -3.77
CA GLY A 185 15.11 -18.95 -4.20
C GLY A 185 15.93 -17.67 -4.21
N GLN A 186 15.31 -16.53 -4.56
CA GLN A 186 16.00 -15.24 -4.73
C GLN A 186 16.06 -14.40 -3.44
N PHE A 187 15.01 -14.48 -2.62
CA PHE A 187 14.91 -13.63 -1.43
C PHE A 187 16.07 -13.74 -0.44
N PRO A 188 16.69 -14.92 -0.21
CA PRO A 188 17.89 -15.03 0.63
C PRO A 188 19.11 -14.24 0.09
N HIS A 189 19.12 -13.92 -1.22
CA HIS A 189 20.18 -13.19 -1.90
C HIS A 189 19.87 -11.70 -2.09
N LEU A 190 18.81 -11.20 -1.44
CA LEU A 190 18.34 -9.82 -1.63
C LEU A 190 19.44 -8.79 -1.36
N GLU A 191 20.21 -8.95 -0.28
CA GLU A 191 21.29 -8.02 0.09
C GLU A 191 22.43 -8.03 -0.97
N GLU A 192 22.69 -9.17 -1.60
CA GLU A 192 23.67 -9.27 -2.69
C GLU A 192 23.19 -8.55 -3.96
N HIS A 193 21.88 -8.51 -4.19
CA HIS A 193 21.27 -7.83 -5.34
C HIS A 193 21.19 -6.30 -5.15
N ILE A 194 21.21 -5.82 -3.90
CA ILE A 194 21.13 -4.39 -3.56
C ILE A 194 22.54 -3.76 -3.54
N ALA A 195 23.59 -4.51 -3.22
CA ALA A 195 24.98 -4.05 -3.14
C ALA A 195 25.58 -3.74 -4.52
#